data_31412e4f1105e48fde213d3bc8459f37
#
_entry.id   31412e4f1105e48fde213d3bc8459f37
#
_cell.length_a   1.000
_cell.length_b   1.000
_cell.length_c   1.000
_cell.angle_alpha   90.00
_cell.angle_beta   90.00
_cell.angle_gamma   90.00
#
_symmetry.space_group_name_H-M   'P 1'
#
loop_
_entity.id
_entity.type
_entity.pdbx_description
1 polymer ?
#
loop_
_entity_poly.entity_id
_entity_poly.type
_entity_poly.pdbx_seq_one_letter_code
_entity_poly.pdbx_strand_id
1 'polypeptide(L)'
;MLKPTKHLNPEYSVLNISAHILKYVERHRTVTYQDLYERMHNRYGDAIRPMFLPALSFLYLLGRIEYHTKNDAFEYRHNVSA
;
A
#
# COMPACT_ATOMS: atom_id res chain seq x y z
N MET A 1 2.82 14.20 -29.23
CA MET A 1 3.18 12.91 -28.69
C MET A 1 3.34 12.96 -27.20
N LEU A 2 2.80 11.97 -26.55
CA LEU A 2 2.89 11.91 -25.11
C LEU A 2 4.26 11.45 -24.68
N LYS A 3 4.89 12.22 -23.85
CA LYS A 3 6.14 11.79 -23.28
C LYS A 3 5.92 11.20 -21.91
N PRO A 4 6.65 10.17 -21.55
CA PRO A 4 6.59 9.69 -20.19
C PRO A 4 7.00 10.79 -19.24
N THR A 5 6.21 11.00 -18.23
CA THR A 5 6.55 11.96 -17.19
C THR A 5 6.68 11.18 -15.91
N LYS A 6 7.10 11.87 -14.85
CA LYS A 6 7.16 11.18 -13.58
C LYS A 6 5.79 10.69 -13.15
N HIS A 7 4.73 11.26 -13.67
CA HIS A 7 3.40 10.77 -13.34
C HIS A 7 3.13 9.41 -13.95
N LEU A 8 3.88 9.05 -14.98
CA LEU A 8 3.71 7.78 -15.65
C LEU A 8 4.80 6.79 -15.27
N ASN A 9 5.59 7.13 -14.27
CA ASN A 9 6.63 6.24 -13.81
C ASN A 9 5.99 4.99 -13.19
N PRO A 10 6.27 3.79 -13.72
CA PRO A 10 5.65 2.59 -13.20
C PRO A 10 5.91 2.36 -11.72
N GLU A 11 7.03 2.83 -11.22
CA GLU A 11 7.34 2.68 -9.81
C GLU A 11 6.33 3.37 -8.91
N TYR A 12 5.71 4.43 -9.42
CA TYR A 12 4.76 5.20 -8.63
C TYR A 12 3.32 4.84 -8.94
N SER A 13 3.09 3.74 -9.62
CA SER A 13 1.73 3.34 -9.90
C SER A 13 1.09 2.76 -8.64
N VAL A 14 -0.24 2.87 -8.58
CA VAL A 14 -0.96 2.31 -7.46
C VAL A 14 -0.68 0.81 -7.34
N LEU A 15 -0.60 0.14 -8.46
CA LEU A 15 -0.37 -1.29 -8.46
C LEU A 15 0.98 -1.65 -7.85
N ASN A 16 2.01 -0.92 -8.26
CA ASN A 16 3.35 -1.20 -7.75
C ASN A 16 3.46 -0.85 -6.27
N ILE A 17 2.88 0.26 -5.88
CA ILE A 17 2.89 0.65 -4.48
C ILE A 17 2.11 -0.36 -3.64
N SER A 18 0.99 -0.83 -4.16
CA SER A 18 0.21 -1.85 -3.47
C SER A 18 1.03 -3.12 -3.25
N ALA A 19 1.81 -3.51 -4.25
CA ALA A 19 2.64 -4.69 -4.10
C ALA A 19 3.67 -4.52 -2.98
N HIS A 20 4.27 -3.35 -2.88
CA HIS A 20 5.22 -3.08 -1.83
C HIS A 20 4.56 -3.06 -0.45
N ILE A 21 3.39 -2.45 -0.37
CA ILE A 21 2.64 -2.43 0.88
C ILE A 21 2.30 -3.85 1.31
N LEU A 22 1.82 -4.65 0.36
CA LEU A 22 1.44 -6.01 0.68
C LEU A 22 2.61 -6.82 1.20
N LYS A 23 3.76 -6.68 0.57
CA LYS A 23 4.96 -7.39 1.03
C LYS A 23 5.31 -6.98 2.44
N TYR A 24 5.22 -5.70 2.74
CA TYR A 24 5.57 -5.23 4.06
C TYR A 24 4.61 -5.75 5.11
N VAL A 25 3.32 -5.68 4.83
CA VAL A 25 2.31 -6.14 5.78
C VAL A 25 2.39 -7.65 5.94
N GLU A 26 2.66 -8.37 4.85
CA GLU A 26 2.81 -9.82 4.93
C GLU A 26 3.98 -10.19 5.83
N ARG A 27 5.08 -9.48 5.72
CA ARG A 27 6.26 -9.78 6.51
C ARG A 27 6.03 -9.52 7.99
N HIS A 28 5.33 -8.42 8.30
CA HIS A 28 5.16 -8.02 9.70
C HIS A 28 3.85 -8.48 10.29
N ARG A 29 2.95 -8.97 9.48
CA ARG A 29 1.63 -9.48 9.86
C ARG A 29 0.67 -8.39 10.30
N THR A 30 1.10 -7.52 11.19
CA THR A 30 0.30 -6.39 11.67
C THR A 30 1.18 -5.16 11.66
N VAL A 31 0.66 -4.07 11.15
CA VAL A 31 1.42 -2.83 11.08
C VAL A 31 0.46 -1.67 11.25
N THR A 32 0.87 -0.66 12.03
CA THR A 32 0.01 0.49 12.22
C THR A 32 -0.01 1.34 10.96
N TYR A 33 -1.08 2.13 10.83
CA TYR A 33 -1.22 3.03 9.71
C TYR A 33 0.00 3.96 9.61
N GLN A 34 0.38 4.52 10.74
CA GLN A 34 1.48 5.48 10.74
C GLN A 34 2.80 4.83 10.33
N ASP A 35 3.09 3.66 10.86
CA ASP A 35 4.33 2.98 10.51
C ASP A 35 4.36 2.65 9.02
N LEU A 36 3.25 2.18 8.50
CA LEU A 36 3.18 1.83 7.10
C LEU A 36 3.35 3.06 6.24
N TYR A 37 2.69 4.15 6.59
CA TYR A 37 2.82 5.37 5.83
C TYR A 37 4.25 5.88 5.85
N GLU A 38 4.88 5.87 7.01
CA GLU A 38 6.26 6.35 7.12
C GLU A 38 7.20 5.49 6.29
N ARG A 39 6.99 4.20 6.30
CA ARG A 39 7.82 3.31 5.49
C ARG A 39 7.68 3.62 4.01
N MET A 40 6.45 3.83 3.57
CA MET A 40 6.21 4.13 2.16
C MET A 40 6.71 5.52 1.81
N HIS A 41 6.58 6.47 2.74
CA HIS A 41 7.09 7.81 2.49
C HIS A 41 8.61 7.80 2.38
N ASN A 42 9.28 6.99 3.17
CA ASN A 42 10.73 6.87 3.07
C ASN A 42 11.16 6.33 1.72
N ARG A 43 10.34 5.48 1.13
CA ARG A 43 10.68 4.89 -0.16
C ARG A 43 10.29 5.79 -1.32
N TYR A 44 9.11 6.38 -1.26
CA TYR A 44 8.57 7.09 -2.42
C TYR A 44 8.56 8.59 -2.27
N GLY A 45 8.87 9.10 -1.09
CA GLY A 45 8.80 10.53 -0.86
C GLY A 45 7.37 11.03 -0.89
N ASP A 46 7.22 12.30 -1.25
CA ASP A 46 5.89 12.92 -1.25
C ASP A 46 4.96 12.33 -2.29
N ALA A 47 5.48 11.61 -3.25
CA ALA A 47 4.63 10.99 -4.26
C ALA A 47 3.65 9.99 -3.64
N ILE A 48 3.96 9.49 -2.45
CA ILE A 48 3.08 8.52 -1.80
C ILE A 48 1.78 9.14 -1.33
N ARG A 49 1.77 10.45 -1.08
CA ARG A 49 0.61 11.08 -0.48
C ARG A 49 -0.70 10.82 -1.25
N PRO A 50 -0.74 11.09 -2.56
CA PRO A 50 -1.99 10.84 -3.28
C PRO A 50 -2.20 9.37 -3.62
N MET A 51 -1.19 8.52 -3.43
CA MET A 51 -1.27 7.14 -3.84
C MET A 51 -1.53 6.19 -2.68
N PHE A 52 -1.32 6.64 -1.46
CA PHE A 52 -1.36 5.73 -0.32
C PHE A 52 -2.76 5.14 -0.10
N LEU A 53 -3.76 6.01 -0.01
CA LEU A 53 -5.12 5.53 0.21
C LEU A 53 -5.65 4.69 -0.95
N PRO A 54 -5.44 5.10 -2.21
CA PRO A 54 -5.85 4.23 -3.32
C PRO A 54 -5.19 2.86 -3.28
N ALA A 55 -3.91 2.81 -2.91
CA ALA A 55 -3.22 1.52 -2.83
C ALA A 55 -3.79 0.66 -1.73
N LEU A 56 -4.07 1.25 -0.57
CA LEU A 56 -4.67 0.51 0.52
C LEU A 56 -6.06 0.01 0.14
N SER A 57 -6.85 0.88 -0.52
CA SER A 57 -8.18 0.49 -0.95
C SER A 57 -8.13 -0.68 -1.92
N PHE A 58 -7.14 -0.66 -2.81
CA PHE A 58 -6.98 -1.74 -3.76
C PHE A 58 -6.73 -3.07 -3.04
N LEU A 59 -5.82 -3.05 -2.07
CA LEU A 59 -5.52 -4.26 -1.32
C LEU A 59 -6.70 -4.72 -0.48
N TYR A 60 -7.43 -3.77 0.09
CA TYR A 60 -8.60 -4.09 0.89
C TYR A 60 -9.67 -4.77 0.02
N LEU A 61 -9.90 -4.23 -1.17
CA LEU A 61 -10.89 -4.80 -2.08
C LEU A 61 -10.48 -6.18 -2.56
N LEU A 62 -9.19 -6.43 -2.65
CA LEU A 62 -8.70 -7.76 -3.00
C LEU A 62 -8.75 -8.73 -1.83
N GLY A 63 -9.07 -8.24 -0.64
CA GLY A 63 -9.14 -9.10 0.52
C GLY A 63 -7.79 -9.51 1.07
N ARG A 64 -6.76 -8.72 0.78
CA ARG A 64 -5.42 -9.09 1.22
C ARG A 64 -5.00 -8.42 2.51
N ILE A 65 -5.68 -7.36 2.92
CA ILE A 65 -5.44 -6.72 4.20
C ILE A 65 -6.75 -6.43 4.89
N GLU A 66 -6.69 -6.30 6.19
CA GLU A 66 -7.83 -5.95 7.01
C GLU A 66 -7.45 -4.81 7.91
N TYR A 67 -8.36 -3.87 8.12
CA TYR A 67 -8.09 -2.71 8.94
C TYR A 67 -8.82 -2.84 10.27
N HIS A 68 -8.08 -2.59 11.34
CA HIS A 68 -8.62 -2.63 12.69
C HIS A 68 -8.65 -1.23 13.26
N THR A 69 -9.86 -0.72 13.50
CA THR A 69 -10.00 0.66 13.95
C THR A 69 -9.51 0.85 15.38
N LYS A 70 -9.53 -0.20 16.17
CA LYS A 70 -9.15 -0.09 17.57
C LYS A 70 -7.73 0.44 17.74
N ASN A 71 -6.82 -0.10 16.98
CA ASN A 71 -5.42 0.29 17.09
C ASN A 71 -4.88 0.90 15.81
N ASP A 72 -5.79 1.28 14.91
CA ASP A 72 -5.40 1.96 13.67
C ASP A 72 -4.31 1.17 12.96
N ALA A 73 -4.56 -0.10 12.73
CA ALA A 73 -3.56 -1.00 12.20
C ALA A 73 -4.13 -1.86 11.09
N PHE A 74 -3.24 -2.31 10.21
CA PHE A 74 -3.60 -3.24 9.15
C PHE A 74 -3.06 -4.60 9.48
N GLU A 75 -3.82 -5.62 9.13
CA GLU A 75 -3.42 -7.00 9.32
C GLU A 75 -3.40 -7.70 7.99
N TYR A 76 -2.37 -8.50 7.78
CA TYR A 76 -2.26 -9.28 6.56
C TYR A 76 -3.34 -10.37 6.55
N ARG A 77 -4.04 -10.48 5.44
CA ARG A 77 -4.99 -11.55 5.25
C ARG A 77 -4.45 -12.52 4.24
N HIS A 78 -4.26 -13.74 4.69
CA HIS A 78 -3.91 -14.80 3.78
C HIS A 78 -5.09 -15.02 2.86
N ASN A 79 -4.87 -14.92 1.59
CA ASN A 79 -5.97 -15.09 0.67
C ASN A 79 -6.34 -16.54 0.58
N VAL A 80 -7.44 -16.85 1.16
CA VAL A 80 -7.90 -18.19 1.13
C VAL A 80 -9.04 -18.28 0.18
N SER A 81 -8.91 -17.75 -0.92
CA SER A 81 -10.05 -17.83 -1.80
C SER A 81 -10.33 -19.29 -1.97
N ALA A 82 -11.30 -19.62 -1.45
CA ALA A 82 -11.68 -21.00 -1.50
C ALA A 82 -12.10 -21.34 -2.88
#